data_c7da703ad0e95bf88cc074551796a929
#
_entry.id   c7da703ad0e95bf88cc074551796a929
#
_cell.length_a   1.000
_cell.length_b   1.000
_cell.length_c   1.000
_cell.angle_alpha   90.00
_cell.angle_beta   90.00
_cell.angle_gamma   90.00
#
_symmetry.space_group_name_H-M   'P 1'
#
loop_
_entity.id
_entity.type
_entity.pdbx_description
1 polymer ?
#
loop_
_entity_poly.entity_id
_entity_poly.type
_entity_poly.pdbx_seq_one_letter_code
_entity_poly.pdbx_strand_id
1 'polypeptide(L)'
;MKVAIVGTGFTGLVTGATLAEMGHAVTCIDTDRGMLARLRERILPFQEPGLAALVRRNSQELRLDFNSSLGDGVRGAEVVILALPSPIGADGVTDMSEWATVGGRLASLLRPYTVVIVAGTVRPGGTQLLRTILEEDGRRVGRDFDVVAVPSLFTHGAAVAEALSPRRIVVGGATEHAMRVLRRCYTPFLRDGAHLVTVDERSAETLRYAAAALRVALFGVTREIAGFCEEGGAEVAEVLAHMVGDEGGARILRRSLGAAPATRDIREARAMVELANNWGCAPWTLEAALEQVPHTAEGVIQRLRAALDDELDGKRVGVWGMAGVSAGDDPDAAVGLRILRSLLGAGAHLVIHAPGSEDDVRASLGGLVDLTDAPLAALASAHALVVLSDIPSMRAIDLSRARRLMTRPVIVDPLSLWNAQEIRNAGIAYNGGAGAPAQVAVAEHAL
;
A
#
# COMPACT_ATOMS: atom_id res chain seq x y z
N MET A 1 2.09 27.73 -6.69
CA MET A 1 3.48 27.54 -7.18
C MET A 1 3.45 26.57 -8.36
N LYS A 2 4.49 26.55 -9.18
CA LYS A 2 4.66 25.51 -10.21
C LYS A 2 5.48 24.37 -9.63
N VAL A 3 4.91 23.17 -9.64
CA VAL A 3 5.51 21.94 -9.09
C VAL A 3 5.59 20.89 -10.20
N ALA A 4 6.73 20.24 -10.33
CA ALA A 4 6.90 19.10 -11.22
C ALA A 4 7.07 17.82 -10.38
N ILE A 5 6.44 16.73 -10.79
CA ILE A 5 6.58 15.42 -10.15
C ILE A 5 7.10 14.44 -11.18
N VAL A 6 8.22 13.82 -10.91
CA VAL A 6 8.83 12.83 -11.78
C VAL A 6 8.54 11.44 -11.23
N GLY A 7 7.82 10.65 -11.99
CA GLY A 7 7.22 9.36 -11.62
C GLY A 7 5.73 9.50 -11.30
N THR A 8 4.88 8.74 -12.01
CA THR A 8 3.41 8.69 -11.84
C THR A 8 2.93 7.42 -11.15
N GLY A 9 3.82 6.74 -10.45
CA GLY A 9 3.45 5.63 -9.56
C GLY A 9 2.63 6.13 -8.36
N PHE A 10 2.38 5.23 -7.40
CA PHE A 10 1.53 5.51 -6.24
C PHE A 10 1.90 6.80 -5.50
N THR A 11 3.16 6.95 -5.09
CA THR A 11 3.64 8.14 -4.37
C THR A 11 3.48 9.41 -5.19
N GLY A 12 3.91 9.37 -6.46
CA GLY A 12 3.90 10.56 -7.33
C GLY A 12 2.48 11.04 -7.65
N LEU A 13 1.58 10.11 -7.98
CA LEU A 13 0.21 10.47 -8.35
C LEU A 13 -0.60 10.99 -7.15
N VAL A 14 -0.48 10.35 -5.97
CA VAL A 14 -1.13 10.83 -4.74
C VAL A 14 -0.61 12.21 -4.36
N THR A 15 0.73 12.39 -4.35
CA THR A 15 1.34 13.69 -4.02
C THR A 15 0.94 14.77 -5.02
N GLY A 16 0.94 14.44 -6.33
CA GLY A 16 0.59 15.38 -7.39
C GLY A 16 -0.86 15.84 -7.31
N ALA A 17 -1.78 14.90 -7.17
CA ALA A 17 -3.20 15.21 -7.05
C ALA A 17 -3.50 16.04 -5.79
N THR A 18 -2.83 15.72 -4.67
CA THR A 18 -3.00 16.45 -3.41
C THR A 18 -2.44 17.87 -3.49
N LEU A 19 -1.24 18.07 -4.05
CA LEU A 19 -0.67 19.41 -4.21
C LEU A 19 -1.49 20.25 -5.22
N ALA A 20 -2.03 19.65 -6.27
CA ALA A 20 -2.94 20.32 -7.19
C ALA A 20 -4.22 20.78 -6.48
N GLU A 21 -4.78 19.93 -5.60
CA GLU A 21 -5.94 20.26 -4.75
C GLU A 21 -5.65 21.45 -3.84
N MET A 22 -4.42 21.57 -3.36
CA MET A 22 -3.97 22.70 -2.55
C MET A 22 -3.68 23.97 -3.39
N GLY A 23 -4.01 23.98 -4.69
CA GLY A 23 -3.92 25.16 -5.54
C GLY A 23 -2.58 25.36 -6.22
N HIS A 24 -1.72 24.33 -6.29
CA HIS A 24 -0.50 24.40 -7.08
C HIS A 24 -0.76 24.03 -8.55
N ALA A 25 0.04 24.59 -9.47
CA ALA A 25 0.09 24.11 -10.84
C ALA A 25 1.08 22.94 -10.91
N VAL A 26 0.55 21.72 -11.03
CA VAL A 26 1.32 20.47 -10.94
C VAL A 26 1.41 19.81 -12.31
N THR A 27 2.63 19.45 -12.72
CA THR A 27 2.87 18.59 -13.88
C THR A 27 3.48 17.27 -13.43
N CYS A 28 2.76 16.18 -13.64
CA CYS A 28 3.27 14.81 -13.41
C CYS A 28 3.95 14.31 -14.68
N ILE A 29 5.16 13.79 -14.54
CA ILE A 29 6.05 13.40 -15.63
C ILE A 29 6.36 11.91 -15.52
N ASP A 30 6.20 11.18 -16.62
CA ASP A 30 6.56 9.76 -16.70
C ASP A 30 7.05 9.40 -18.10
N THR A 31 7.82 8.32 -18.21
CA THR A 31 8.27 7.80 -19.50
C THR A 31 7.24 6.86 -20.14
N ASP A 32 6.34 6.28 -19.36
CA ASP A 32 5.26 5.41 -19.84
C ASP A 32 4.14 6.24 -20.49
N ARG A 33 4.21 6.33 -21.81
CA ARG A 33 3.22 7.06 -22.61
C ARG A 33 1.82 6.42 -22.55
N GLY A 34 1.75 5.09 -22.38
CA GLY A 34 0.48 4.37 -22.27
C GLY A 34 -0.22 4.72 -20.96
N MET A 35 0.51 4.71 -19.85
CA MET A 35 0.00 5.15 -18.55
C MET A 35 -0.43 6.61 -18.59
N LEU A 36 0.38 7.52 -19.16
CA LEU A 36 0.02 8.92 -19.28
C LEU A 36 -1.23 9.16 -20.14
N ALA A 37 -1.43 8.37 -21.20
CA ALA A 37 -2.66 8.44 -22.01
C ALA A 37 -3.88 8.05 -21.16
N ARG A 38 -3.82 6.95 -20.42
CA ARG A 38 -4.88 6.52 -19.48
C ARG A 38 -5.16 7.60 -18.42
N LEU A 39 -4.12 8.18 -17.81
CA LEU A 39 -4.28 9.24 -16.81
C LEU A 39 -4.96 10.50 -17.38
N ARG A 40 -4.67 10.88 -18.63
CA ARG A 40 -5.37 11.99 -19.31
C ARG A 40 -6.85 11.66 -19.56
N GLU A 41 -7.17 10.39 -19.79
CA GLU A 41 -8.54 9.88 -19.87
C GLU A 41 -9.15 9.65 -18.49
N ARG A 42 -8.42 9.95 -17.40
CA ARG A 42 -8.84 9.81 -16.00
C ARG A 42 -8.99 8.34 -15.57
N ILE A 43 -8.32 7.43 -16.25
CA ILE A 43 -8.20 6.02 -15.89
C ILE A 43 -6.95 5.88 -15.03
N LEU A 44 -7.13 5.56 -13.74
CA LEU A 44 -6.03 5.43 -12.80
C LEU A 44 -5.36 4.05 -12.91
N PRO A 45 -4.04 3.95 -12.68
CA PRO A 45 -3.31 2.68 -12.71
C PRO A 45 -3.52 1.82 -11.45
N PHE A 46 -4.12 2.38 -10.41
CA PHE A 46 -4.45 1.69 -9.14
C PHE A 46 -5.62 2.40 -8.48
N GLN A 47 -6.27 1.70 -7.54
CA GLN A 47 -7.32 2.31 -6.72
C GLN A 47 -6.78 2.84 -5.39
N GLU A 48 -7.19 4.07 -5.10
CA GLU A 48 -7.00 4.70 -3.80
C GLU A 48 -8.23 5.55 -3.50
N PRO A 49 -8.88 5.38 -2.34
CA PRO A 49 -10.09 6.12 -2.01
C PRO A 49 -9.92 7.63 -2.16
N GLY A 50 -10.78 8.25 -2.97
CA GLY A 50 -10.76 9.69 -3.23
C GLY A 50 -9.81 10.15 -4.35
N LEU A 51 -8.83 9.35 -4.79
CA LEU A 51 -7.84 9.77 -5.78
C LEU A 51 -8.46 10.09 -7.14
N ALA A 52 -9.36 9.26 -7.63
CA ALA A 52 -10.03 9.48 -8.92
C ALA A 52 -10.80 10.80 -8.96
N ALA A 53 -11.45 11.18 -7.86
CA ALA A 53 -12.14 12.45 -7.74
C ALA A 53 -11.17 13.65 -7.77
N LEU A 54 -10.03 13.54 -7.07
CA LEU A 54 -8.98 14.56 -7.06
C LEU A 54 -8.36 14.75 -8.45
N VAL A 55 -7.95 13.67 -9.10
CA VAL A 55 -7.35 13.71 -10.44
C VAL A 55 -8.33 14.33 -11.44
N ARG A 56 -9.59 13.88 -11.43
CA ARG A 56 -10.62 14.43 -12.33
C ARG A 56 -10.83 15.91 -12.14
N ARG A 57 -11.06 16.36 -10.90
CA ARG A 57 -11.32 17.77 -10.58
C ARG A 57 -10.14 18.65 -10.96
N ASN A 58 -8.93 18.30 -10.54
CA ASN A 58 -7.75 19.12 -10.76
C ASN A 58 -7.28 19.14 -12.21
N SER A 59 -7.50 18.06 -12.99
CA SER A 59 -7.27 18.08 -14.43
C SER A 59 -8.29 18.98 -15.16
N GLN A 60 -9.56 18.98 -14.75
CA GLN A 60 -10.59 19.87 -15.31
C GLN A 60 -10.29 21.34 -15.02
N GLU A 61 -9.76 21.64 -13.85
CA GLU A 61 -9.40 23.00 -13.44
C GLU A 61 -7.98 23.40 -13.88
N LEU A 62 -7.33 22.59 -14.72
CA LEU A 62 -5.99 22.83 -15.29
C LEU A 62 -4.89 23.03 -14.23
N ARG A 63 -5.09 22.48 -13.05
CA ARG A 63 -4.09 22.45 -11.98
C ARG A 63 -3.22 21.19 -11.99
N LEU A 64 -3.68 20.11 -12.61
CA LEU A 64 -2.94 18.85 -12.76
C LEU A 64 -2.83 18.50 -14.23
N ASP A 65 -1.59 18.35 -14.72
CA ASP A 65 -1.28 17.95 -16.08
C ASP A 65 -0.29 16.78 -16.10
N PHE A 66 -0.23 16.06 -17.22
CA PHE A 66 0.59 14.88 -17.43
C PHE A 66 1.49 15.04 -18.66
N ASN A 67 2.80 14.84 -18.52
CA ASN A 67 3.77 15.08 -19.59
C ASN A 67 4.76 13.91 -19.72
N SER A 68 5.17 13.56 -20.93
CA SER A 68 6.19 12.54 -21.20
C SER A 68 7.61 13.11 -21.34
N SER A 69 7.75 14.42 -21.44
CA SER A 69 9.03 15.12 -21.57
C SER A 69 9.49 15.66 -20.21
N LEU A 70 10.63 15.17 -19.72
CA LEU A 70 11.22 15.70 -18.49
C LEU A 70 11.50 17.20 -18.62
N GLY A 71 12.10 17.64 -19.74
CA GLY A 71 12.47 19.04 -19.96
C GLY A 71 11.28 19.98 -19.98
N ASP A 72 10.18 19.59 -20.64
CA ASP A 72 8.98 20.44 -20.70
C ASP A 72 8.22 20.43 -19.36
N GLY A 73 8.16 19.27 -18.70
CA GLY A 73 7.46 19.12 -17.42
C GLY A 73 8.13 19.89 -16.28
N VAL A 74 9.45 19.93 -16.21
CA VAL A 74 10.18 20.65 -15.14
C VAL A 74 10.40 22.14 -15.47
N ARG A 75 10.10 22.57 -16.69
CA ARG A 75 10.35 23.96 -17.14
C ARG A 75 9.64 24.97 -16.24
N GLY A 76 10.45 25.77 -15.54
CA GLY A 76 9.96 26.82 -14.64
C GLY A 76 9.37 26.30 -13.33
N ALA A 77 9.53 25.04 -12.98
CA ALA A 77 9.15 24.53 -11.68
C ALA A 77 10.01 25.14 -10.57
N GLU A 78 9.39 25.51 -9.46
CA GLU A 78 10.04 25.98 -8.23
C GLU A 78 10.41 24.81 -7.32
N VAL A 79 9.63 23.74 -7.42
CA VAL A 79 9.83 22.50 -6.71
C VAL A 79 9.73 21.34 -7.71
N VAL A 80 10.71 20.43 -7.66
CA VAL A 80 10.71 19.19 -8.42
C VAL A 80 10.70 18.04 -7.44
N ILE A 81 9.67 17.19 -7.49
CA ILE A 81 9.53 16.04 -6.59
C ILE A 81 9.87 14.78 -7.37
N LEU A 82 10.86 14.06 -6.90
CA LEU A 82 11.26 12.77 -7.46
C LEU A 82 10.54 11.65 -6.70
N ALA A 83 9.60 11.01 -7.35
CA ALA A 83 8.84 9.86 -6.86
C ALA A 83 9.15 8.61 -7.70
N LEU A 84 10.44 8.42 -7.99
CA LEU A 84 10.94 7.36 -8.83
C LEU A 84 10.87 6.00 -8.12
N PRO A 85 10.72 4.89 -8.84
CA PRO A 85 10.86 3.57 -8.30
C PRO A 85 12.30 3.34 -7.81
N SER A 86 12.41 2.50 -6.80
CA SER A 86 13.68 2.00 -6.30
C SER A 86 13.55 0.49 -6.15
N PRO A 87 13.71 -0.26 -7.25
CA PRO A 87 13.63 -1.71 -7.20
C PRO A 87 14.63 -2.26 -6.18
N ILE A 88 14.17 -3.21 -5.38
CA ILE A 88 15.00 -3.92 -4.41
C ILE A 88 15.28 -5.29 -5.01
N GLY A 89 16.56 -5.57 -5.25
CA GLY A 89 17.01 -6.84 -5.78
C GLY A 89 16.74 -8.01 -4.82
N ALA A 90 16.92 -9.23 -5.30
CA ALA A 90 16.83 -10.44 -4.46
C ALA A 90 17.88 -10.44 -3.34
N ASP A 91 18.95 -9.70 -3.52
CA ASP A 91 20.02 -9.44 -2.55
C ASP A 91 19.68 -8.32 -1.53
N GLY A 92 18.45 -7.78 -1.57
CA GLY A 92 18.01 -6.67 -0.72
C GLY A 92 18.60 -5.30 -1.11
N VAL A 93 19.45 -5.23 -2.12
CA VAL A 93 20.08 -3.97 -2.55
C VAL A 93 19.07 -3.12 -3.33
N THR A 94 18.96 -1.87 -2.94
CA THR A 94 18.12 -0.88 -3.63
C THR A 94 18.84 -0.37 -4.88
N ASP A 95 18.25 -0.58 -6.06
CA ASP A 95 18.77 -0.05 -7.32
C ASP A 95 18.48 1.45 -7.44
N MET A 96 19.53 2.23 -7.62
CA MET A 96 19.50 3.68 -7.76
C MET A 96 19.82 4.15 -9.19
N SER A 97 19.87 3.26 -10.18
CA SER A 97 20.27 3.57 -11.56
C SER A 97 19.32 4.57 -12.24
N GLU A 98 18.03 4.42 -12.03
CA GLU A 98 17.03 5.36 -12.57
C GLU A 98 17.18 6.76 -11.94
N TRP A 99 17.44 6.82 -10.63
CA TRP A 99 17.71 8.06 -9.91
C TRP A 99 18.94 8.79 -10.46
N ALA A 100 20.01 8.05 -10.75
CA ALA A 100 21.21 8.60 -11.36
C ALA A 100 20.93 9.12 -12.79
N THR A 101 20.21 8.34 -13.59
CA THR A 101 19.83 8.71 -14.96
C THR A 101 18.98 9.97 -15.00
N VAL A 102 17.92 10.03 -14.16
CA VAL A 102 17.04 11.20 -14.09
C VAL A 102 17.79 12.39 -13.51
N GLY A 103 18.62 12.19 -12.47
CA GLY A 103 19.45 13.23 -11.86
C GLY A 103 20.37 13.90 -12.87
N GLY A 104 21.12 13.13 -13.65
CA GLY A 104 22.04 13.65 -14.68
C GLY A 104 21.29 14.47 -15.76
N ARG A 105 20.11 14.01 -16.18
CA ARG A 105 19.28 14.79 -17.12
C ARG A 105 18.65 16.04 -16.49
N LEU A 106 18.32 15.98 -15.21
CA LEU A 106 17.67 17.08 -14.50
C LEU A 106 18.63 18.25 -14.27
N ALA A 107 19.93 17.98 -14.08
CA ALA A 107 20.93 19.00 -13.79
C ALA A 107 20.89 20.18 -14.75
N SER A 108 20.84 19.93 -16.05
CA SER A 108 20.79 20.99 -17.07
C SER A 108 19.41 21.68 -17.23
N LEU A 109 18.35 21.09 -16.67
CA LEU A 109 16.96 21.53 -16.88
C LEU A 109 16.42 22.42 -15.75
N LEU A 110 17.05 22.35 -14.55
CA LEU A 110 16.61 23.14 -13.41
C LEU A 110 16.79 24.65 -13.68
N ARG A 111 15.79 25.43 -13.28
CA ARG A 111 15.95 26.88 -13.22
C ARG A 111 16.70 27.30 -11.96
N PRO A 112 17.35 28.46 -11.90
CA PRO A 112 17.77 29.04 -10.65
C PRO A 112 16.56 29.73 -9.97
N TYR A 113 16.21 29.45 -8.76
CA TYR A 113 16.62 28.41 -7.83
C TYR A 113 15.49 27.36 -7.74
N THR A 114 15.82 26.08 -7.66
CA THR A 114 14.83 24.99 -7.57
C THR A 114 15.11 24.10 -6.37
N VAL A 115 14.07 23.71 -5.63
CA VAL A 115 14.18 22.67 -4.59
C VAL A 115 13.79 21.31 -5.17
N VAL A 116 14.72 20.37 -5.15
CA VAL A 116 14.51 18.98 -5.56
C VAL A 116 14.17 18.16 -4.31
N ILE A 117 13.00 17.56 -4.30
CA ILE A 117 12.49 16.72 -3.20
C ILE A 117 12.66 15.25 -3.58
N VAL A 118 13.33 14.49 -2.75
CA VAL A 118 13.37 13.03 -2.79
C VAL A 118 12.20 12.50 -1.97
N ALA A 119 11.14 12.05 -2.65
CA ALA A 119 9.91 11.54 -2.03
C ALA A 119 9.77 10.02 -2.13
N GLY A 120 10.48 9.39 -3.05
CA GLY A 120 10.55 7.93 -3.20
C GLY A 120 11.41 7.27 -2.12
N THR A 121 11.46 5.94 -2.14
CA THR A 121 12.34 5.16 -1.25
C THR A 121 13.77 5.20 -1.81
N VAL A 122 14.68 5.77 -1.05
CA VAL A 122 16.11 5.74 -1.38
C VAL A 122 16.88 5.14 -0.20
N ARG A 123 17.97 4.42 -0.48
CA ARG A 123 18.85 3.95 0.58
C ARG A 123 19.44 5.14 1.35
N PRO A 124 19.77 5.00 2.64
CA PRO A 124 20.47 6.05 3.38
C PRO A 124 21.73 6.52 2.67
N GLY A 125 21.80 7.83 2.37
CA GLY A 125 22.82 8.47 1.52
C GLY A 125 22.37 8.65 0.05
N GLY A 126 21.17 8.22 -0.35
CA GLY A 126 20.66 8.38 -1.72
C GLY A 126 20.42 9.83 -2.11
N THR A 127 19.96 10.66 -1.17
CA THR A 127 19.80 12.11 -1.37
C THR A 127 21.14 12.79 -1.62
N GLN A 128 22.18 12.41 -0.87
CA GLN A 128 23.53 12.91 -1.08
C GLN A 128 24.10 12.49 -2.45
N LEU A 129 23.85 11.24 -2.89
CA LEU A 129 24.23 10.78 -4.22
C LEU A 129 23.60 11.66 -5.31
N LEU A 130 22.29 11.91 -5.21
CA LEU A 130 21.59 12.76 -6.17
C LEU A 130 22.15 14.19 -6.17
N ARG A 131 22.50 14.73 -5.00
CA ARG A 131 23.13 16.06 -4.86
C ARG A 131 24.45 16.09 -5.64
N THR A 132 25.32 15.09 -5.45
CA THR A 132 26.59 14.98 -6.17
C THR A 132 26.39 14.95 -7.70
N ILE A 133 25.43 14.17 -8.18
CA ILE A 133 25.09 14.10 -9.62
C ILE A 133 24.65 15.48 -10.16
N LEU A 134 23.81 16.20 -9.42
CA LEU A 134 23.36 17.52 -9.83
C LEU A 134 24.46 18.58 -9.80
N GLU A 135 25.51 18.39 -9.02
CA GLU A 135 26.67 19.28 -8.95
C GLU A 135 27.70 19.05 -10.08
N GLU A 136 27.68 17.88 -10.75
CA GLU A 136 28.61 17.56 -11.85
C GLU A 136 28.55 18.58 -13.01
N ASP A 137 27.41 19.24 -13.18
CA ASP A 137 27.20 20.31 -14.20
C ASP A 137 27.72 21.70 -13.76
N GLY A 138 28.53 21.75 -12.66
CA GLY A 138 29.07 22.99 -12.09
C GLY A 138 28.10 23.85 -11.30
N ARG A 139 26.90 23.35 -11.04
CA ARG A 139 25.91 23.99 -10.17
C ARG A 139 26.28 23.77 -8.70
N ARG A 140 25.75 24.63 -7.82
CA ARG A 140 26.07 24.60 -6.40
C ARG A 140 24.81 24.53 -5.55
N VAL A 141 24.80 23.58 -4.62
CA VAL A 141 23.80 23.48 -3.55
C VAL A 141 23.74 24.78 -2.76
N GLY A 142 22.55 25.17 -2.34
CA GLY A 142 22.27 26.39 -1.60
C GLY A 142 22.22 27.65 -2.45
N ARG A 143 22.79 27.63 -3.68
CA ARG A 143 22.80 28.76 -4.60
C ARG A 143 21.91 28.54 -5.82
N ASP A 144 22.10 27.44 -6.54
CA ASP A 144 21.43 27.14 -7.81
C ASP A 144 20.28 26.15 -7.61
N PHE A 145 20.36 25.29 -6.61
CA PHE A 145 19.35 24.33 -6.18
C PHE A 145 19.60 23.85 -4.76
N ASP A 146 18.63 23.15 -4.20
CA ASP A 146 18.79 22.30 -3.02
C ASP A 146 18.17 20.91 -3.26
N VAL A 147 18.71 19.88 -2.60
CA VAL A 147 18.13 18.55 -2.57
C VAL A 147 17.75 18.21 -1.14
N VAL A 148 16.52 17.81 -0.93
CA VAL A 148 15.99 17.50 0.41
C VAL A 148 15.24 16.18 0.39
N ALA A 149 15.33 15.41 1.47
CA ALA A 149 14.53 14.21 1.66
C ALA A 149 13.18 14.56 2.30
N VAL A 150 12.08 14.22 1.65
CA VAL A 150 10.72 14.33 2.22
C VAL A 150 10.01 12.99 2.00
N PRO A 151 10.22 12.01 2.89
CA PRO A 151 9.71 10.66 2.70
C PRO A 151 8.17 10.64 2.73
N SER A 152 7.58 10.01 1.73
CA SER A 152 6.14 9.75 1.71
C SER A 152 5.83 8.52 2.56
N LEU A 153 5.09 8.71 3.64
CA LEU A 153 4.73 7.66 4.59
C LEU A 153 3.29 7.14 4.39
N PHE A 154 2.74 7.33 3.19
CA PHE A 154 1.36 6.99 2.87
C PHE A 154 1.08 5.50 3.01
N THR A 155 -0.11 5.19 3.53
CA THR A 155 -0.63 3.84 3.63
C THR A 155 -1.66 3.59 2.52
N HIS A 156 -1.53 2.49 1.78
CA HIS A 156 -2.54 2.10 0.79
C HIS A 156 -3.93 2.02 1.41
N GLY A 157 -4.92 2.54 0.72
CA GLY A 157 -6.32 2.63 1.18
C GLY A 157 -6.62 3.83 2.09
N ALA A 158 -5.60 4.63 2.48
CA ALA A 158 -5.77 5.86 3.25
C ALA A 158 -4.86 7.01 2.76
N ALA A 159 -4.10 6.78 1.69
CA ALA A 159 -3.04 7.69 1.24
C ALA A 159 -3.55 9.09 0.91
N VAL A 160 -4.71 9.20 0.26
CA VAL A 160 -5.33 10.49 -0.07
C VAL A 160 -5.73 11.25 1.20
N ALA A 161 -6.36 10.58 2.15
CA ALA A 161 -6.75 11.21 3.41
C ALA A 161 -5.53 11.65 4.23
N GLU A 162 -4.51 10.80 4.30
CA GLU A 162 -3.24 11.10 4.98
C GLU A 162 -2.48 12.25 4.29
N ALA A 163 -2.51 12.31 2.95
CA ALA A 163 -1.85 13.35 2.17
C ALA A 163 -2.59 14.70 2.24
N LEU A 164 -3.92 14.70 2.32
CA LEU A 164 -4.72 15.93 2.44
C LEU A 164 -4.65 16.56 3.84
N SER A 165 -4.49 15.75 4.87
CA SER A 165 -4.43 16.20 6.27
C SER A 165 -3.24 15.60 7.03
N PRO A 166 -1.99 15.88 6.60
CA PRO A 166 -0.82 15.39 7.30
C PRO A 166 -0.67 16.08 8.65
N ARG A 167 -0.46 15.32 9.72
CA ARG A 167 -0.12 15.91 11.03
C ARG A 167 1.26 16.53 11.03
N ARG A 168 2.20 15.97 10.29
CA ARG A 168 3.58 16.43 10.17
C ARG A 168 4.13 16.09 8.79
N ILE A 169 4.98 16.97 8.30
CA ILE A 169 5.76 16.80 7.08
C ILE A 169 7.23 16.83 7.51
N VAL A 170 7.93 15.70 7.32
CA VAL A 170 9.33 15.58 7.73
C VAL A 170 10.22 15.99 6.56
N VAL A 171 11.18 16.85 6.84
CA VAL A 171 12.14 17.37 5.85
C VAL A 171 13.55 17.11 6.34
N GLY A 172 14.32 16.35 5.57
CA GLY A 172 15.72 16.04 5.84
C GLY A 172 16.68 16.86 4.99
N GLY A 173 17.73 17.41 5.62
CA GLY A 173 18.86 18.05 4.94
C GLY A 173 18.58 19.40 4.29
N ALA A 174 17.55 20.12 4.71
CA ALA A 174 17.18 21.40 4.09
C ALA A 174 18.02 22.57 4.58
N THR A 175 18.48 23.41 3.64
CA THR A 175 19.03 24.74 3.93
C THR A 175 17.92 25.71 4.36
N GLU A 176 18.25 26.84 4.95
CA GLU A 176 17.25 27.88 5.24
C GLU A 176 16.53 28.37 3.98
N HIS A 177 17.22 28.42 2.85
CA HIS A 177 16.62 28.81 1.57
C HIS A 177 15.60 27.77 1.12
N ALA A 178 15.97 26.49 1.11
CA ALA A 178 15.05 25.40 0.81
C ALA A 178 13.83 25.42 1.74
N MET A 179 14.04 25.63 3.04
CA MET A 179 12.94 25.70 4.01
C MET A 179 11.97 26.84 3.72
N ARG A 180 12.42 28.00 3.23
CA ARG A 180 11.51 29.08 2.82
C ARG A 180 10.63 28.66 1.65
N VAL A 181 11.20 27.97 0.64
CA VAL A 181 10.46 27.47 -0.52
C VAL A 181 9.46 26.40 -0.08
N LEU A 182 9.90 25.44 0.77
CA LEU A 182 9.04 24.36 1.28
C LEU A 182 7.89 24.90 2.14
N ARG A 183 8.13 25.87 3.00
CA ARG A 183 7.05 26.53 3.77
C ARG A 183 5.99 27.13 2.85
N ARG A 184 6.38 27.73 1.73
CA ARG A 184 5.44 28.25 0.73
C ARG A 184 4.68 27.10 0.04
N CYS A 185 5.38 26.04 -0.30
CA CYS A 185 4.77 24.87 -0.94
C CYS A 185 3.74 24.20 -0.03
N TYR A 186 4.07 24.03 1.23
CA TYR A 186 3.21 23.36 2.22
C TYR A 186 2.30 24.31 3.01
N THR A 187 2.25 25.62 2.66
CA THR A 187 1.42 26.60 3.37
C THR A 187 -0.04 26.16 3.60
N PRO A 188 -0.75 25.56 2.63
CA PRO A 188 -2.13 25.12 2.88
C PRO A 188 -2.22 24.13 4.03
N PHE A 189 -1.37 23.11 4.05
CA PHE A 189 -1.33 22.10 5.10
C PHE A 189 -0.94 22.69 6.48
N LEU A 190 0.01 23.64 6.48
CA LEU A 190 0.45 24.29 7.72
C LEU A 190 -0.64 25.15 8.34
N ARG A 191 -1.50 25.76 7.53
CA ARG A 191 -2.70 26.49 7.99
C ARG A 191 -3.73 25.57 8.60
N ASP A 192 -3.81 24.32 8.11
CA ASP A 192 -4.73 23.30 8.60
C ASP A 192 -4.15 22.51 9.80
N GLY A 193 -3.04 23.00 10.38
CA GLY A 193 -2.46 22.46 11.61
C GLY A 193 -1.34 21.44 11.43
N ALA A 194 -0.87 21.20 10.21
CA ALA A 194 0.31 20.38 10.00
C ALA A 194 1.59 21.05 10.53
N HIS A 195 2.53 20.25 10.98
CA HIS A 195 3.84 20.71 11.42
C HIS A 195 4.94 20.32 10.43
N LEU A 196 5.79 21.30 10.04
CA LEU A 196 6.98 21.03 9.26
C LEU A 196 8.13 20.72 10.23
N VAL A 197 8.60 19.47 10.21
CA VAL A 197 9.63 18.95 11.12
C VAL A 197 10.93 18.80 10.36
N THR A 198 11.99 19.44 10.82
CA THR A 198 13.32 19.32 10.22
C THR A 198 14.14 18.29 10.96
N VAL A 199 14.75 17.38 10.21
CA VAL A 199 15.68 16.36 10.71
C VAL A 199 16.93 16.34 9.81
N ASP A 200 17.95 15.58 10.19
CA ASP A 200 19.05 15.29 9.28
C ASP A 200 18.60 14.41 8.11
N GLU A 201 19.38 14.40 7.05
CA GLU A 201 19.03 13.74 5.80
C GLU A 201 18.87 12.22 5.96
N ARG A 202 19.82 11.59 6.66
CA ARG A 202 19.81 10.14 6.88
C ARG A 202 18.63 9.69 7.74
N SER A 203 18.28 10.48 8.75
CA SER A 203 17.08 10.25 9.56
C SER A 203 15.80 10.28 8.72
N ALA A 204 15.68 11.26 7.81
CA ALA A 204 14.52 11.33 6.91
C ALA A 204 14.46 10.11 5.96
N GLU A 205 15.56 9.72 5.34
CA GLU A 205 15.65 8.55 4.46
C GLU A 205 15.31 7.26 5.20
N THR A 206 15.81 7.10 6.44
CA THR A 206 15.57 5.92 7.28
C THR A 206 14.11 5.78 7.70
N LEU A 207 13.38 6.88 7.88
CA LEU A 207 11.97 6.86 8.30
C LEU A 207 11.10 5.97 7.44
N ARG A 208 11.35 5.91 6.15
CA ARG A 208 10.59 5.09 5.21
C ARG A 208 10.73 3.60 5.52
N TYR A 209 11.97 3.14 5.64
CA TYR A 209 12.29 1.76 5.99
C TYR A 209 11.77 1.39 7.38
N ALA A 210 11.98 2.28 8.36
CA ALA A 210 11.51 2.07 9.72
C ALA A 210 9.97 1.98 9.82
N ALA A 211 9.25 2.80 9.05
CA ALA A 211 7.79 2.73 9.02
C ALA A 211 7.29 1.43 8.38
N ALA A 212 7.92 0.95 7.31
CA ALA A 212 7.60 -0.33 6.69
C ALA A 212 7.92 -1.50 7.63
N ALA A 213 9.10 -1.50 8.23
CA ALA A 213 9.53 -2.50 9.19
C ALA A 213 8.59 -2.60 10.41
N LEU A 214 8.18 -1.45 10.95
CA LEU A 214 7.22 -1.41 12.05
C LEU A 214 5.86 -2.03 11.66
N ARG A 215 5.36 -1.76 10.45
CA ARG A 215 4.11 -2.36 9.97
C ARG A 215 4.22 -3.88 9.83
N VAL A 216 5.35 -4.38 9.30
CA VAL A 216 5.60 -5.82 9.19
C VAL A 216 5.75 -6.47 10.57
N ALA A 217 6.48 -5.86 11.49
CA ALA A 217 6.65 -6.38 12.84
C ALA A 217 5.31 -6.41 13.61
N LEU A 218 4.52 -5.35 13.53
CA LEU A 218 3.18 -5.31 14.14
C LEU A 218 2.26 -6.37 13.54
N PHE A 219 2.32 -6.60 12.25
CA PHE A 219 1.58 -7.68 11.62
C PHE A 219 1.97 -9.04 12.19
N GLY A 220 3.27 -9.34 12.30
CA GLY A 220 3.75 -10.61 12.90
C GLY A 220 3.25 -10.81 14.33
N VAL A 221 3.50 -9.82 15.19
CA VAL A 221 3.09 -9.90 16.61
C VAL A 221 1.57 -10.00 16.78
N THR A 222 0.78 -9.24 16.02
CA THR A 222 -0.68 -9.31 16.13
C THR A 222 -1.23 -10.67 15.69
N ARG A 223 -0.59 -11.33 14.74
CA ARG A 223 -0.95 -12.70 14.33
C ARG A 223 -0.62 -13.74 15.41
N GLU A 224 0.53 -13.63 16.06
CA GLU A 224 0.88 -14.51 17.19
C GLU A 224 -0.13 -14.37 18.32
N ILE A 225 -0.48 -13.12 18.68
CA ILE A 225 -1.51 -12.84 19.69
C ILE A 225 -2.86 -13.43 19.27
N ALA A 226 -3.24 -13.27 18.00
CA ALA A 226 -4.49 -13.82 17.50
C ALA A 226 -4.51 -15.36 17.60
N GLY A 227 -3.44 -16.04 17.18
CA GLY A 227 -3.31 -17.49 17.32
C GLY A 227 -3.38 -17.94 18.78
N PHE A 228 -2.71 -17.22 19.67
CA PHE A 228 -2.77 -17.50 21.10
C PHE A 228 -4.20 -17.35 21.68
N CYS A 229 -4.93 -16.30 21.26
CA CYS A 229 -6.31 -16.09 21.68
C CYS A 229 -7.23 -17.22 21.17
N GLU A 230 -7.08 -17.60 19.92
CA GLU A 230 -7.90 -18.66 19.30
C GLU A 230 -7.72 -19.99 20.01
N GLU A 231 -6.48 -20.42 20.27
CA GLU A 231 -6.19 -21.66 21.00
C GLU A 231 -6.64 -21.58 22.49
N GLY A 232 -6.54 -20.39 23.08
CA GLY A 232 -6.98 -20.11 24.46
C GLY A 232 -8.47 -19.87 24.62
N GLY A 233 -9.25 -19.79 23.53
CA GLY A 233 -10.70 -19.52 23.57
C GLY A 233 -11.04 -18.06 23.90
N ALA A 234 -10.12 -17.11 23.71
CA ALA A 234 -10.33 -15.69 23.92
C ALA A 234 -10.77 -14.97 22.63
N GLU A 235 -11.62 -13.94 22.76
CA GLU A 235 -12.03 -13.10 21.61
C GLU A 235 -10.91 -12.13 21.22
N VAL A 236 -10.28 -12.38 20.06
CA VAL A 236 -9.14 -11.60 19.53
C VAL A 236 -9.45 -10.11 19.44
N ALA A 237 -10.64 -9.76 18.95
CA ALA A 237 -11.05 -8.36 18.78
C ALA A 237 -11.12 -7.60 20.11
N GLU A 238 -11.59 -8.25 21.17
CA GLU A 238 -11.63 -7.66 22.52
C GLU A 238 -10.24 -7.50 23.11
N VAL A 239 -9.40 -8.54 23.01
CA VAL A 239 -8.01 -8.47 23.49
C VAL A 239 -7.27 -7.31 22.84
N LEU A 240 -7.33 -7.20 21.52
CA LEU A 240 -6.65 -6.12 20.80
C LEU A 240 -7.23 -4.73 21.06
N ALA A 241 -8.55 -4.64 21.28
CA ALA A 241 -9.19 -3.36 21.61
C ALA A 241 -8.72 -2.81 22.97
N HIS A 242 -8.36 -3.67 23.91
CA HIS A 242 -7.99 -3.30 25.28
C HIS A 242 -6.48 -3.36 25.57
N MET A 243 -5.67 -3.87 24.63
CA MET A 243 -4.20 -3.94 24.79
C MET A 243 -3.52 -2.57 24.86
N VAL A 244 -4.07 -1.56 24.23
CA VAL A 244 -3.49 -0.23 24.16
C VAL A 244 -4.45 0.78 24.73
N GLY A 245 -3.91 1.72 25.51
CA GLY A 245 -4.70 2.68 26.29
C GLY A 245 -5.35 3.80 25.49
N ASP A 246 -5.19 3.81 24.15
CA ASP A 246 -5.79 4.82 23.29
C ASP A 246 -6.42 4.21 22.03
N GLU A 247 -7.41 4.91 21.46
CA GLU A 247 -8.07 4.50 20.22
C GLU A 247 -7.13 4.44 19.01
N GLY A 248 -6.06 5.23 19.03
CA GLY A 248 -5.07 5.28 17.94
C GLY A 248 -4.29 3.97 17.85
N GLY A 249 -3.78 3.49 18.97
CA GLY A 249 -3.07 2.22 19.06
C GLY A 249 -3.95 1.02 18.74
N ALA A 250 -5.17 0.97 19.31
CA ALA A 250 -6.15 -0.08 19.04
C ALA A 250 -6.52 -0.14 17.53
N ARG A 251 -6.60 1.01 16.85
CA ARG A 251 -6.84 1.07 15.41
C ARG A 251 -5.66 0.54 14.60
N ILE A 252 -4.41 0.85 15.02
CA ILE A 252 -3.19 0.34 14.38
C ILE A 252 -3.14 -1.19 14.49
N LEU A 253 -3.38 -1.75 15.67
CA LEU A 253 -3.36 -3.20 15.89
C LEU A 253 -4.47 -3.92 15.11
N ARG A 254 -5.70 -3.42 15.14
CA ARG A 254 -6.81 -3.98 14.32
C ARG A 254 -6.50 -3.95 12.83
N ARG A 255 -5.86 -2.88 12.35
CA ARG A 255 -5.43 -2.79 10.95
C ARG A 255 -4.32 -3.79 10.63
N SER A 256 -3.41 -4.05 11.56
CA SER A 256 -2.34 -5.05 11.42
C SER A 256 -2.85 -6.49 11.43
N LEU A 257 -3.94 -6.79 12.17
CA LEU A 257 -4.65 -8.08 12.06
C LEU A 257 -5.26 -8.27 10.69
N GLY A 258 -5.89 -7.20 10.19
CA GLY A 258 -6.84 -7.25 9.11
C GLY A 258 -6.24 -7.24 7.70
N ALA A 259 -4.99 -6.93 7.51
CA ALA A 259 -4.39 -6.91 6.19
C ALA A 259 -2.93 -7.35 6.26
N ALA A 260 -2.56 -8.30 5.41
CA ALA A 260 -1.15 -8.54 5.16
C ALA A 260 -0.47 -7.23 4.78
N PRO A 261 0.79 -6.99 5.19
CA PRO A 261 1.51 -5.81 4.77
C PRO A 261 1.52 -5.70 3.25
N ALA A 262 1.43 -4.49 2.73
CA ALA A 262 1.53 -4.27 1.29
C ALA A 262 2.87 -4.80 0.77
N THR A 263 2.90 -5.32 -0.44
CA THR A 263 4.12 -5.87 -1.09
C THR A 263 5.30 -4.91 -0.99
N ARG A 264 5.02 -3.59 -1.11
CA ARG A 264 6.01 -2.55 -0.93
C ARG A 264 6.58 -2.52 0.49
N ASP A 265 5.76 -2.64 1.53
CA ASP A 265 6.23 -2.65 2.92
C ASP A 265 7.11 -3.87 3.19
N ILE A 266 6.75 -5.02 2.64
CA ILE A 266 7.55 -6.25 2.72
C ILE A 266 8.92 -6.05 2.05
N ARG A 267 8.96 -5.46 0.86
CA ARG A 267 10.22 -5.17 0.15
C ARG A 267 11.10 -4.17 0.92
N GLU A 268 10.52 -3.09 1.41
CA GLU A 268 11.23 -2.09 2.21
C GLU A 268 11.74 -2.68 3.54
N ALA A 269 10.97 -3.56 4.18
CA ALA A 269 11.40 -4.26 5.39
C ALA A 269 12.56 -5.24 5.11
N ARG A 270 12.52 -5.98 3.99
CA ARG A 270 13.64 -6.83 3.56
C ARG A 270 14.90 -6.00 3.29
N ALA A 271 14.78 -4.87 2.61
CA ALA A 271 15.91 -3.97 2.40
C ALA A 271 16.48 -3.42 3.71
N MET A 272 15.63 -3.18 4.72
CA MET A 272 16.09 -2.79 6.05
C MET A 272 16.86 -3.92 6.73
N VAL A 273 16.43 -5.17 6.59
CA VAL A 273 17.17 -6.35 7.11
C VAL A 273 18.56 -6.40 6.49
N GLU A 274 18.66 -6.28 5.16
CA GLU A 274 19.96 -6.27 4.47
C GLU A 274 20.86 -5.12 4.91
N LEU A 275 20.32 -3.91 4.99
CA LEU A 275 21.09 -2.76 5.49
C LEU A 275 21.57 -2.97 6.93
N ALA A 276 20.71 -3.51 7.80
CA ALA A 276 21.04 -3.79 9.18
C ALA A 276 22.18 -4.82 9.28
N ASN A 277 22.08 -5.93 8.54
CA ASN A 277 23.12 -6.96 8.49
C ASN A 277 24.44 -6.41 7.98
N ASN A 278 24.44 -5.59 6.92
CA ASN A 278 25.63 -4.93 6.37
C ASN A 278 26.27 -3.94 7.38
N TRP A 279 25.49 -3.40 8.31
CA TRP A 279 25.97 -2.50 9.37
C TRP A 279 26.32 -3.24 10.68
N GLY A 280 26.19 -4.58 10.70
CA GLY A 280 26.45 -5.40 11.88
C GLY A 280 25.35 -5.33 12.95
N CYS A 281 24.15 -4.88 12.57
CA CYS A 281 22.96 -4.95 13.42
C CYS A 281 22.24 -6.28 13.17
N ALA A 282 21.66 -6.87 14.21
CA ALA A 282 20.90 -8.12 14.10
C ALA A 282 19.38 -7.85 14.15
N PRO A 283 18.67 -7.86 13.02
CA PRO A 283 17.24 -7.49 12.95
C PRO A 283 16.30 -8.69 13.21
N TRP A 284 16.56 -9.49 14.23
CA TRP A 284 15.88 -10.77 14.50
C TRP A 284 14.36 -10.71 14.51
N THR A 285 13.79 -9.68 15.16
CA THR A 285 12.33 -9.52 15.21
C THR A 285 11.73 -9.28 13.84
N LEU A 286 12.43 -8.50 13.01
CA LEU A 286 11.95 -8.18 11.67
C LEU A 286 12.09 -9.38 10.73
N GLU A 287 13.16 -10.15 10.84
CA GLU A 287 13.37 -11.41 10.11
C GLU A 287 12.25 -12.40 10.44
N ALA A 288 11.98 -12.64 11.72
CA ALA A 288 10.90 -13.53 12.17
C ALA A 288 9.52 -13.06 11.65
N ALA A 289 9.25 -11.76 11.69
CA ALA A 289 7.99 -11.21 11.18
C ALA A 289 7.85 -11.37 9.66
N LEU A 290 8.94 -11.23 8.90
CA LEU A 290 8.96 -11.46 7.46
C LEU A 290 8.75 -12.93 7.10
N GLU A 291 9.27 -13.87 7.90
CA GLU A 291 9.05 -15.29 7.73
C GLU A 291 7.57 -15.70 7.95
N GLN A 292 6.84 -14.96 8.76
CA GLN A 292 5.41 -15.22 8.99
C GLN A 292 4.53 -14.80 7.80
N VAL A 293 4.97 -13.90 6.96
CA VAL A 293 4.16 -13.39 5.82
C VAL A 293 3.68 -14.52 4.89
N PRO A 294 4.54 -15.45 4.44
CA PRO A 294 4.11 -16.61 3.64
C PRO A 294 3.10 -17.51 4.35
N HIS A 295 3.29 -17.77 5.64
CA HIS A 295 2.42 -18.64 6.43
C HIS A 295 0.98 -18.11 6.55
N THR A 296 0.79 -16.82 6.33
CA THR A 296 -0.56 -16.23 6.27
C THR A 296 -1.40 -16.85 5.16
N ALA A 297 -0.82 -17.01 3.99
CA ALA A 297 -1.52 -17.62 2.85
C ALA A 297 -1.86 -19.09 3.15
N GLU A 298 -0.92 -19.82 3.72
CA GLU A 298 -1.10 -21.22 4.10
C GLU A 298 -2.23 -21.37 5.11
N GLY A 299 -2.28 -20.53 6.15
CA GLY A 299 -3.34 -20.54 7.16
C GLY A 299 -4.73 -20.29 6.56
N VAL A 300 -4.87 -19.38 5.60
CA VAL A 300 -6.15 -19.15 4.90
C VAL A 300 -6.57 -20.38 4.10
N ILE A 301 -5.63 -21.02 3.40
CA ILE A 301 -5.90 -22.22 2.58
C ILE A 301 -6.30 -23.39 3.47
N GLN A 302 -5.60 -23.61 4.58
CA GLN A 302 -5.91 -24.68 5.54
C GLN A 302 -7.31 -24.52 6.12
N ARG A 303 -7.71 -23.29 6.52
CA ARG A 303 -9.07 -23.02 7.02
C ARG A 303 -10.12 -23.28 5.96
N LEU A 304 -9.85 -22.90 4.72
CA LEU A 304 -10.78 -23.14 3.64
C LEU A 304 -10.93 -24.64 3.38
N ARG A 305 -9.83 -25.42 3.39
CA ARG A 305 -9.84 -26.88 3.29
C ARG A 305 -10.64 -27.52 4.43
N ALA A 306 -10.34 -27.15 5.66
CA ALA A 306 -11.09 -27.65 6.82
C ALA A 306 -12.59 -27.35 6.74
N ALA A 307 -12.97 -26.19 6.22
CA ALA A 307 -14.37 -25.81 6.05
C ALA A 307 -15.06 -26.49 4.86
N LEU A 308 -14.31 -27.01 3.90
CA LEU A 308 -14.81 -27.68 2.67
C LEU A 308 -14.47 -29.18 2.61
N ASP A 309 -14.27 -29.82 3.78
CA ASP A 309 -14.00 -31.26 3.91
C ASP A 309 -12.74 -31.70 3.12
N ASP A 310 -11.73 -30.84 3.10
CA ASP A 310 -10.45 -30.98 2.38
C ASP A 310 -10.56 -31.02 0.83
N GLU A 311 -11.76 -30.79 0.29
CA GLU A 311 -12.01 -30.78 -1.14
C GLU A 311 -12.07 -29.34 -1.67
N LEU A 312 -11.11 -28.96 -2.52
CA LEU A 312 -11.10 -27.65 -3.23
C LEU A 312 -11.35 -27.82 -4.73
N ASP A 313 -11.09 -29.00 -5.29
CA ASP A 313 -11.27 -29.26 -6.70
C ASP A 313 -12.75 -29.11 -7.12
N GLY A 314 -12.97 -28.32 -8.16
CA GLY A 314 -14.31 -27.98 -8.66
C GLY A 314 -15.15 -27.09 -7.72
N LYS A 315 -14.65 -26.69 -6.56
CA LYS A 315 -15.40 -25.78 -5.66
C LYS A 315 -15.37 -24.35 -6.18
N ARG A 316 -16.52 -23.69 -6.16
CA ARG A 316 -16.64 -22.26 -6.49
C ARG A 316 -16.37 -21.45 -5.21
N VAL A 317 -15.34 -20.60 -5.23
CA VAL A 317 -14.93 -19.75 -4.13
C VAL A 317 -15.10 -18.29 -4.52
N GLY A 318 -15.96 -17.57 -3.79
CA GLY A 318 -16.05 -16.13 -3.88
C GLY A 318 -14.85 -15.47 -3.20
N VAL A 319 -14.33 -14.42 -3.81
CA VAL A 319 -13.22 -13.65 -3.22
C VAL A 319 -13.62 -12.18 -3.17
N TRP A 320 -13.44 -11.56 -2.02
CA TRP A 320 -13.66 -10.12 -1.86
C TRP A 320 -12.34 -9.39 -1.59
N GLY A 321 -11.99 -8.53 -2.52
CA GLY A 321 -10.84 -7.64 -2.45
C GLY A 321 -9.53 -8.25 -2.95
N MET A 322 -8.61 -7.36 -3.27
CA MET A 322 -7.21 -7.62 -3.67
C MET A 322 -6.33 -6.42 -3.33
N ALA A 323 -6.66 -5.67 -2.28
CA ALA A 323 -5.90 -4.45 -1.95
C ALA A 323 -4.42 -4.75 -1.71
N GLY A 324 -3.57 -3.84 -2.19
CA GLY A 324 -2.11 -3.93 -2.02
C GLY A 324 -1.40 -4.81 -3.04
N VAL A 325 -2.12 -5.35 -4.03
CA VAL A 325 -1.53 -6.04 -5.18
C VAL A 325 -1.50 -5.09 -6.37
N SER A 326 -0.36 -4.99 -7.02
CA SER A 326 -0.18 -4.23 -8.26
C SER A 326 0.30 -5.15 -9.38
N ALA A 327 -0.02 -4.81 -10.63
CA ALA A 327 0.50 -5.53 -11.78
C ALA A 327 2.04 -5.55 -11.75
N GLY A 328 2.62 -6.75 -11.83
CA GLY A 328 4.07 -6.93 -11.74
C GLY A 328 4.63 -7.12 -10.33
N ASP A 329 3.77 -7.14 -9.29
CA ASP A 329 4.21 -7.55 -7.96
C ASP A 329 4.71 -9.00 -7.97
N ASP A 330 5.75 -9.25 -7.16
CA ASP A 330 6.22 -10.59 -6.89
C ASP A 330 5.09 -11.40 -6.20
N PRO A 331 4.61 -12.50 -6.81
CA PRO A 331 3.55 -13.30 -6.22
C PRO A 331 3.89 -13.88 -4.84
N ASP A 332 5.18 -14.11 -4.58
CA ASP A 332 5.64 -14.65 -3.30
C ASP A 332 5.64 -13.57 -2.21
N ALA A 333 5.75 -12.31 -2.60
CA ALA A 333 5.62 -11.18 -1.67
C ALA A 333 4.17 -10.73 -1.49
N ALA A 334 3.29 -10.98 -2.47
CA ALA A 334 1.89 -10.58 -2.46
C ALA A 334 0.99 -11.70 -1.88
N VAL A 335 0.71 -11.65 -0.58
CA VAL A 335 -0.07 -12.69 0.14
C VAL A 335 -1.39 -13.01 -0.56
N GLY A 336 -2.13 -12.00 -1.03
CA GLY A 336 -3.37 -12.19 -1.76
C GLY A 336 -3.19 -13.00 -3.05
N LEU A 337 -2.18 -12.69 -3.86
CA LEU A 337 -1.87 -13.45 -5.08
C LEU A 337 -1.46 -14.89 -4.77
N ARG A 338 -0.67 -15.09 -3.71
CA ARG A 338 -0.26 -16.42 -3.27
C ARG A 338 -1.48 -17.26 -2.87
N ILE A 339 -2.44 -16.69 -2.12
CA ILE A 339 -3.70 -17.36 -1.79
C ILE A 339 -4.44 -17.77 -3.05
N LEU A 340 -4.67 -16.84 -3.97
CA LEU A 340 -5.43 -17.12 -5.20
C LEU A 340 -4.76 -18.16 -6.09
N ARG A 341 -3.45 -18.09 -6.28
CA ARG A 341 -2.69 -19.09 -7.05
C ARG A 341 -2.76 -20.47 -6.42
N SER A 342 -2.67 -20.55 -5.09
CA SER A 342 -2.79 -21.82 -4.38
C SER A 342 -4.18 -22.43 -4.51
N LEU A 343 -5.23 -21.61 -4.46
CA LEU A 343 -6.61 -22.06 -4.66
C LEU A 343 -6.84 -22.54 -6.11
N LEU A 344 -6.33 -21.80 -7.10
CA LEU A 344 -6.37 -22.21 -8.50
C LEU A 344 -5.60 -23.51 -8.74
N GLY A 345 -4.39 -23.63 -8.14
CA GLY A 345 -3.59 -24.85 -8.19
C GLY A 345 -4.24 -26.07 -7.55
N ALA A 346 -5.16 -25.84 -6.59
CA ALA A 346 -5.98 -26.87 -5.96
C ALA A 346 -7.29 -27.17 -6.74
N GLY A 347 -7.50 -26.61 -7.92
CA GLY A 347 -8.66 -26.85 -8.77
C GLY A 347 -9.90 -26.03 -8.43
N ALA A 348 -9.80 -25.02 -7.57
CA ALA A 348 -10.94 -24.17 -7.23
C ALA A 348 -11.29 -23.18 -8.36
N HIS A 349 -12.59 -22.92 -8.55
CA HIS A 349 -13.11 -21.86 -9.42
C HIS A 349 -13.28 -20.56 -8.65
N LEU A 350 -12.52 -19.52 -9.01
CA LEU A 350 -12.54 -18.24 -8.31
C LEU A 350 -13.44 -17.22 -8.99
N VAL A 351 -14.30 -16.56 -8.22
CA VAL A 351 -15.07 -15.40 -8.64
C VAL A 351 -14.72 -14.22 -7.77
N ILE A 352 -14.05 -13.24 -8.35
CA ILE A 352 -13.40 -12.17 -7.61
C ILE A 352 -14.17 -10.86 -7.76
N HIS A 353 -14.54 -10.26 -6.64
CA HIS A 353 -14.97 -8.87 -6.56
C HIS A 353 -13.86 -8.03 -5.97
N ALA A 354 -13.13 -7.33 -6.81
CA ALA A 354 -12.00 -6.50 -6.42
C ALA A 354 -12.10 -5.13 -7.10
N PRO A 355 -13.06 -4.28 -6.62
CA PRO A 355 -13.32 -3.01 -7.29
C PRO A 355 -12.04 -2.21 -7.40
N GLY A 356 -11.63 -1.97 -8.65
CA GLY A 356 -10.50 -1.22 -9.15
C GLY A 356 -9.14 -1.84 -9.06
N SER A 357 -9.10 -3.09 -8.75
CA SER A 357 -7.94 -3.94 -8.95
C SER A 357 -8.18 -4.96 -10.08
N GLU A 358 -9.22 -4.77 -10.88
CA GLU A 358 -9.63 -5.74 -11.93
C GLU A 358 -8.52 -5.93 -12.96
N ASP A 359 -7.87 -4.85 -13.39
CA ASP A 359 -6.77 -4.89 -14.35
C ASP A 359 -5.53 -5.56 -13.76
N ASP A 360 -5.23 -5.31 -12.49
CA ASP A 360 -4.12 -5.96 -11.77
C ASP A 360 -4.37 -7.45 -11.60
N VAL A 361 -5.61 -7.85 -11.29
CA VAL A 361 -6.01 -9.25 -11.19
C VAL A 361 -5.88 -9.93 -12.57
N ARG A 362 -6.36 -9.30 -13.65
CA ARG A 362 -6.22 -9.82 -15.02
C ARG A 362 -4.76 -9.97 -15.45
N ALA A 363 -3.94 -8.96 -15.12
CA ALA A 363 -2.51 -9.00 -15.44
C ALA A 363 -1.77 -10.11 -14.69
N SER A 364 -2.18 -10.40 -13.45
CA SER A 364 -1.51 -11.36 -12.57
C SER A 364 -1.99 -12.80 -12.72
N LEU A 365 -3.28 -13.00 -13.04
CA LEU A 365 -3.94 -14.31 -13.08
C LEU A 365 -4.54 -14.66 -14.46
N GLY A 366 -4.56 -13.72 -15.40
CA GLY A 366 -5.10 -13.92 -16.74
C GLY A 366 -6.59 -14.31 -16.74
N GLY A 367 -6.98 -15.17 -17.64
CA GLY A 367 -8.35 -15.71 -17.77
C GLY A 367 -8.67 -16.87 -16.83
N LEU A 368 -7.86 -17.11 -15.80
CA LEU A 368 -8.06 -18.22 -14.85
C LEU A 368 -9.13 -17.93 -13.79
N VAL A 369 -9.63 -16.70 -13.75
CA VAL A 369 -10.60 -16.24 -12.75
C VAL A 369 -11.73 -15.46 -13.39
N ASP A 370 -12.92 -15.53 -12.80
CA ASP A 370 -14.06 -14.70 -13.15
C ASP A 370 -14.03 -13.41 -12.32
N LEU A 371 -14.25 -12.26 -12.95
CA LEU A 371 -14.37 -10.97 -12.29
C LEU A 371 -15.82 -10.50 -12.26
N THR A 372 -16.22 -9.83 -11.18
CA THR A 372 -17.57 -9.28 -11.02
C THR A 372 -17.57 -7.92 -10.37
N ASP A 373 -18.44 -7.02 -10.86
CA ASP A 373 -18.59 -5.67 -10.31
C ASP A 373 -19.46 -5.63 -9.04
N ALA A 374 -20.20 -6.70 -8.77
CA ALA A 374 -21.10 -6.78 -7.63
C ALA A 374 -20.62 -7.78 -6.58
N PRO A 375 -20.48 -7.37 -5.30
CA PRO A 375 -19.98 -8.27 -4.25
C PRO A 375 -20.86 -9.51 -4.06
N LEU A 376 -22.19 -9.37 -4.15
CA LEU A 376 -23.12 -10.50 -4.03
C LEU A 376 -23.06 -11.47 -5.22
N ALA A 377 -22.64 -11.03 -6.40
CA ALA A 377 -22.48 -11.93 -7.55
C ALA A 377 -21.31 -12.91 -7.35
N ALA A 378 -20.26 -12.51 -6.61
CA ALA A 378 -19.20 -13.42 -6.22
C ALA A 378 -19.66 -14.57 -5.31
N LEU A 379 -20.79 -14.39 -4.62
CA LEU A 379 -21.37 -15.39 -3.70
C LEU A 379 -22.33 -16.35 -4.40
N ALA A 380 -22.76 -16.07 -5.64
CA ALA A 380 -23.72 -16.90 -6.35
C ALA A 380 -23.19 -18.33 -6.54
N SER A 381 -23.87 -19.30 -5.92
CA SER A 381 -23.48 -20.72 -5.90
C SER A 381 -22.06 -20.97 -5.33
N ALA A 382 -21.53 -20.06 -4.53
CA ALA A 382 -20.24 -20.23 -3.91
C ALA A 382 -20.31 -21.26 -2.76
N HIS A 383 -19.25 -22.05 -2.61
CA HIS A 383 -19.06 -22.98 -1.50
C HIS A 383 -18.36 -22.32 -0.31
N ALA A 384 -17.64 -21.22 -0.59
CA ALA A 384 -17.04 -20.39 0.45
C ALA A 384 -16.79 -18.97 -0.07
N LEU A 385 -16.64 -18.02 0.86
CA LEU A 385 -16.14 -16.68 0.62
C LEU A 385 -14.78 -16.52 1.34
N VAL A 386 -13.80 -15.98 0.64
CA VAL A 386 -12.52 -15.53 1.21
C VAL A 386 -12.45 -14.00 1.14
N VAL A 387 -12.12 -13.36 2.26
CA VAL A 387 -12.04 -11.89 2.34
C VAL A 387 -10.58 -11.46 2.41
N LEU A 388 -10.11 -10.73 1.41
CA LEU A 388 -8.72 -10.31 1.28
C LEU A 388 -8.51 -8.80 1.43
N SER A 389 -9.59 -8.00 1.49
CA SER A 389 -9.49 -6.55 1.71
C SER A 389 -10.70 -6.02 2.46
N ASP A 390 -10.45 -4.99 3.27
CA ASP A 390 -11.51 -4.24 3.94
C ASP A 390 -12.08 -3.18 2.99
N ILE A 391 -13.21 -3.48 2.39
CA ILE A 391 -13.94 -2.54 1.53
C ILE A 391 -15.25 -2.17 2.22
N PRO A 392 -15.51 -0.89 2.52
CA PRO A 392 -16.67 -0.46 3.31
C PRO A 392 -18.01 -0.96 2.78
N SER A 393 -18.20 -1.04 1.44
CA SER A 393 -19.41 -1.56 0.82
C SER A 393 -19.69 -3.02 1.13
N MET A 394 -18.66 -3.81 1.47
CA MET A 394 -18.80 -5.23 1.82
C MET A 394 -19.27 -5.43 3.26
N ARG A 395 -18.94 -4.51 4.16
CA ARG A 395 -19.41 -4.57 5.56
C ARG A 395 -20.91 -4.33 5.70
N ALA A 396 -21.51 -3.61 4.75
CA ALA A 396 -22.94 -3.25 4.75
C ALA A 396 -23.82 -4.30 4.06
N ILE A 397 -23.29 -5.48 3.74
CA ILE A 397 -24.05 -6.51 3.00
C ILE A 397 -25.05 -7.21 3.93
N ASP A 398 -26.26 -7.44 3.41
CA ASP A 398 -27.25 -8.28 4.06
C ASP A 398 -26.77 -9.74 4.12
N LEU A 399 -26.36 -10.16 5.31
CA LEU A 399 -25.85 -11.50 5.59
C LEU A 399 -26.87 -12.59 5.28
N SER A 400 -28.17 -12.34 5.49
CA SER A 400 -29.24 -13.28 5.15
C SER A 400 -29.32 -13.50 3.64
N ARG A 401 -29.11 -12.45 2.86
CA ARG A 401 -29.04 -12.55 1.41
C ARG A 401 -27.77 -13.27 0.96
N ALA A 402 -26.64 -12.95 1.56
CA ALA A 402 -25.37 -13.64 1.29
C ALA A 402 -25.51 -15.15 1.51
N ARG A 403 -26.07 -15.56 2.66
CA ARG A 403 -26.32 -16.96 2.97
C ARG A 403 -27.17 -17.68 1.91
N ARG A 404 -28.26 -17.05 1.44
CA ARG A 404 -29.17 -17.65 0.44
C ARG A 404 -28.52 -17.84 -0.93
N LEU A 405 -27.51 -17.05 -1.27
CA LEU A 405 -26.80 -17.15 -2.55
C LEU A 405 -25.76 -18.26 -2.58
N MET A 406 -25.23 -18.64 -1.43
CA MET A 406 -24.16 -19.62 -1.30
C MET A 406 -24.70 -21.05 -1.25
N THR A 407 -24.00 -21.96 -1.90
CA THR A 407 -24.27 -23.41 -1.82
C THR A 407 -23.89 -23.93 -0.43
N ARG A 408 -22.73 -23.49 0.07
CA ARG A 408 -22.28 -23.76 1.44
C ARG A 408 -21.88 -22.42 2.06
N PRO A 409 -22.64 -21.93 3.07
CA PRO A 409 -22.41 -20.61 3.64
C PRO A 409 -21.23 -20.64 4.61
N VAL A 410 -20.02 -20.53 4.07
CA VAL A 410 -18.76 -20.45 4.79
C VAL A 410 -18.05 -19.13 4.47
N ILE A 411 -17.60 -18.41 5.47
CA ILE A 411 -16.75 -17.21 5.31
C ILE A 411 -15.41 -17.47 5.99
N VAL A 412 -14.34 -17.36 5.23
CA VAL A 412 -12.96 -17.29 5.73
C VAL A 412 -12.52 -15.84 5.70
N ASP A 413 -12.41 -15.24 6.86
CA ASP A 413 -12.11 -13.82 7.05
C ASP A 413 -10.83 -13.63 7.89
N PRO A 414 -9.66 -13.70 7.25
CA PRO A 414 -8.39 -13.47 7.94
C PRO A 414 -8.27 -12.05 8.50
N LEU A 415 -9.17 -11.15 8.10
CA LEU A 415 -9.19 -9.74 8.50
C LEU A 415 -10.02 -9.48 9.76
N SER A 416 -10.81 -10.47 10.21
CA SER A 416 -11.75 -10.33 11.32
C SER A 416 -12.63 -9.07 11.21
N LEU A 417 -13.21 -8.82 10.01
CA LEU A 417 -14.00 -7.63 9.72
C LEU A 417 -15.36 -7.62 10.41
N TRP A 418 -15.89 -8.79 10.72
CA TRP A 418 -17.20 -8.95 11.34
C TRP A 418 -17.13 -9.55 12.73
N ASN A 419 -18.15 -9.28 13.52
CA ASN A 419 -18.35 -9.99 14.77
C ASN A 419 -18.73 -11.46 14.47
N ALA A 420 -17.96 -12.39 14.99
CA ALA A 420 -18.14 -13.82 14.73
C ALA A 420 -19.54 -14.33 15.13
N GLN A 421 -20.09 -13.82 16.25
CA GLN A 421 -21.41 -14.20 16.73
C GLN A 421 -22.54 -13.72 15.80
N GLU A 422 -22.42 -12.51 15.23
CA GLU A 422 -23.39 -11.98 14.28
C GLU A 422 -23.45 -12.82 13.01
N ILE A 423 -22.29 -13.21 12.47
CA ILE A 423 -22.20 -14.06 11.29
C ILE A 423 -22.77 -15.45 11.56
N ARG A 424 -22.43 -16.05 12.69
CA ARG A 424 -22.97 -17.37 13.10
C ARG A 424 -24.48 -17.33 13.33
N ASN A 425 -25.00 -16.25 13.92
CA ASN A 425 -26.45 -16.02 14.11
C ASN A 425 -27.19 -15.91 12.76
N ALA A 426 -26.53 -15.44 11.72
CA ALA A 426 -27.07 -15.43 10.35
C ALA A 426 -27.04 -16.82 9.70
N GLY A 427 -26.54 -17.84 10.37
CA GLY A 427 -26.44 -19.23 9.86
C GLY A 427 -25.31 -19.42 8.85
N ILE A 428 -24.24 -18.67 8.98
CA ILE A 428 -23.02 -18.76 8.17
C ILE A 428 -21.89 -19.29 9.04
N ALA A 429 -21.20 -20.32 8.58
CA ALA A 429 -19.98 -20.78 9.25
C ALA A 429 -18.88 -19.70 9.07
N TYR A 430 -18.32 -19.25 10.18
CA TYR A 430 -17.35 -18.15 10.17
C TYR A 430 -16.01 -18.58 10.75
N ASN A 431 -15.01 -18.45 9.92
CA ASN A 431 -13.60 -18.68 10.24
C ASN A 431 -12.88 -17.31 10.17
N GLY A 432 -13.03 -16.51 11.21
CA GLY A 432 -12.29 -15.27 11.40
C GLY A 432 -10.96 -15.52 12.07
N GLY A 433 -10.06 -14.52 12.00
CA GLY A 433 -8.81 -14.54 12.73
C GLY A 433 -7.60 -15.08 11.97
N ALA A 434 -6.48 -15.15 12.69
CA ALA A 434 -5.14 -15.38 12.16
C ALA A 434 -4.52 -16.74 12.55
N GLY A 435 -5.12 -17.47 13.48
CA GLY A 435 -4.59 -18.72 14.04
C GLY A 435 -4.85 -19.98 13.20
N ALA A 436 -4.52 -21.14 13.75
CA ALA A 436 -4.83 -22.45 13.15
C ALA A 436 -6.36 -22.68 13.09
N PRO A 437 -6.85 -23.53 12.17
CA PRO A 437 -8.27 -23.79 12.03
C PRO A 437 -8.82 -24.40 13.34
N ALA A 438 -9.71 -23.66 14.02
CA ALA A 438 -10.52 -24.27 15.06
C ALA A 438 -11.32 -25.43 14.45
N GLN A 439 -11.34 -26.59 15.06
CA GLN A 439 -12.17 -27.71 14.61
C GLN A 439 -13.62 -27.23 14.53
N VAL A 440 -14.15 -27.17 13.32
CA VAL A 440 -15.55 -26.81 13.09
C VAL A 440 -16.40 -27.93 13.64
N ALA A 441 -16.96 -27.74 14.81
CA ALA A 441 -18.05 -28.61 15.30
C ALA A 441 -19.24 -28.38 14.33
N VAL A 442 -19.40 -29.28 13.40
CA VAL A 442 -20.63 -29.38 12.60
C VAL A 442 -21.74 -29.67 13.59
N ALA A 443 -22.62 -28.67 13.82
CA ALA A 443 -23.85 -28.94 14.53
C ALA A 443 -24.65 -29.96 13.71
N GLU A 444 -24.62 -31.22 14.09
CA GLU A 444 -25.54 -32.23 13.60
C GLU A 444 -26.97 -31.74 13.88
N HIS A 445 -27.68 -31.41 12.83
CA HIS A 445 -29.11 -31.19 12.90
C HIS A 445 -29.74 -32.53 13.27
N ALA A 446 -30.02 -32.73 14.55
CA ALA A 446 -30.98 -33.72 14.97
C ALA A 446 -32.35 -33.37 14.35
N LEU A 447 -32.92 -34.37 13.70
CA LEU A 447 -34.25 -34.44 13.07
C LEU A 447 -35.37 -33.98 14.01
#